data_74273d7e3a8e40a772ca02df6113bf7d
#
_entry.id   74273d7e3a8e40a772ca02df6113bf7d
#
_cell.length_a   1.000
_cell.length_b   1.000
_cell.length_c   1.000
_cell.angle_alpha   90.00
_cell.angle_beta   90.00
_cell.angle_gamma   90.00
#
_symmetry.space_group_name_H-M   'P 1'
#
loop_
_entity.id
_entity.type
_entity.pdbx_description
1 polymer ?
#
loop_
_entity_poly.entity_id
_entity_poly.type
_entity_poly.pdbx_seq_one_letter_code
_entity_poly.pdbx_strand_id
1 'polypeptide(L)'
;AQAPILTVFLVIGLGTAVGQIPLGPIRFGAAGALFVGLAVGALDPRLGADLTLLRSLGLALFCYTVGLAAGNTFFRDLRRQLPLMALCVVALVIAGAAGGLYSHLAGVSPAMDSGAYAGALTSPVLDAAIEAAGTQEPAVGYALAYPVGVAVAILIVAGVVGRTWPGRRDPRPASADGITATSVYLLQRVALGEMKAFKEGRIRISYLERDGETRVVAPGEELLPGDKVVIVGAPAAVESAMHDLGTGLHNCLAKDRTAVDFRRLTVSSTRVAGRTIAEVDMPGRFQGVITRVKRGDLDLLAREDLVLELGDRVLAVVPSDELEKAADWFGDSERSIAQIDAFSVGAGMALGVLLGLVAIPLPGGITLRLGVAAGPLVVGMVLGWVGRTGPFVWGLPHAANSTIRQLGLLFFLAAIGLASGPDFAASAFSMTGLKVGVLAALIVVVNAIVLLAGARWVGVSAQRASGGLAGLVGQPAILAFALSKR
;
A
#
# COMPACT_ATOMS: atom_id res chain seq x y z
N ALA A 1 24.76 23.77 12.61
CA ALA A 1 24.69 24.72 11.51
C ALA A 1 25.73 24.49 10.42
N GLN A 2 26.96 24.04 10.76
CA GLN A 2 28.03 23.81 9.75
C GLN A 2 27.85 22.53 8.91
N ALA A 3 26.98 21.57 9.33
CA ALA A 3 26.73 20.31 8.66
C ALA A 3 25.26 19.91 8.73
N PRO A 4 24.37 20.56 7.97
CA PRO A 4 22.93 20.30 8.05
C PRO A 4 22.56 18.83 7.73
N ILE A 5 23.28 18.20 6.80
CA ILE A 5 23.09 16.79 6.45
C ILE A 5 23.36 15.88 7.66
N LEU A 6 24.43 16.13 8.42
CA LEU A 6 24.75 15.38 9.63
C LEU A 6 23.62 15.48 10.65
N THR A 7 23.11 16.70 10.88
CA THR A 7 21.98 16.94 11.82
C THR A 7 20.74 16.14 11.41
N VAL A 8 20.40 16.16 10.11
CA VAL A 8 19.25 15.40 9.60
C VAL A 8 19.42 13.90 9.82
N PHE A 9 20.58 13.32 9.49
CA PHE A 9 20.80 11.88 9.69
C PHE A 9 20.86 11.49 11.18
N LEU A 10 21.38 12.34 12.04
CA LEU A 10 21.31 12.13 13.51
C LEU A 10 19.85 12.12 14.00
N VAL A 11 19.05 13.08 13.52
CA VAL A 11 17.62 13.15 13.87
C VAL A 11 16.87 11.91 13.35
N ILE A 12 17.16 11.46 12.13
CA ILE A 12 16.56 10.24 11.57
C ILE A 12 16.97 9.02 12.38
N GLY A 13 18.25 8.85 12.68
CA GLY A 13 18.76 7.70 13.44
C GLY A 13 18.17 7.63 14.86
N LEU A 14 18.31 8.73 15.61
CA LEU A 14 17.75 8.82 16.97
C LEU A 14 16.23 8.75 16.96
N GLY A 15 15.58 9.41 15.99
CA GLY A 15 14.13 9.40 15.82
C GLY A 15 13.58 8.02 15.53
N THR A 16 14.25 7.27 14.67
CA THR A 16 13.86 5.89 14.39
C THR A 16 14.01 5.01 15.64
N ALA A 17 15.09 5.16 16.41
CA ALA A 17 15.29 4.45 17.66
C ALA A 17 14.21 4.78 18.68
N VAL A 18 13.91 6.06 18.90
CA VAL A 18 12.82 6.52 19.78
C VAL A 18 11.47 6.04 19.31
N GLY A 19 11.23 6.07 17.99
CA GLY A 19 9.97 5.61 17.37
C GLY A 19 9.72 4.11 17.53
N GLN A 20 10.74 3.30 17.80
CA GLN A 20 10.60 1.87 18.09
C GLN A 20 10.25 1.57 19.56
N ILE A 21 10.44 2.53 20.47
CA ILE A 21 10.12 2.36 21.90
C ILE A 21 8.60 2.13 22.03
N PRO A 22 8.15 1.00 22.62
CA PRO A 22 6.74 0.75 22.82
C PRO A 22 6.22 1.60 23.99
N LEU A 23 5.33 2.54 23.69
CA LEU A 23 4.58 3.32 24.68
C LEU A 23 3.20 2.69 24.88
N GLY A 24 3.14 1.58 25.60
CA GLY A 24 1.94 0.76 25.71
C GLY A 24 1.60 0.09 24.36
N PRO A 25 0.40 0.27 23.82
CA PRO A 25 0.01 -0.29 22.52
C PRO A 25 0.57 0.51 21.32
N ILE A 26 1.21 1.65 21.57
CA ILE A 26 1.60 2.62 20.53
C ILE A 26 3.09 2.51 20.22
N ARG A 27 3.44 2.51 18.93
CA ARG A 27 4.80 2.75 18.42
C ARG A 27 4.72 3.87 17.39
N PHE A 28 5.51 4.91 17.56
CA PHE A 28 5.47 6.06 16.66
C PHE A 28 6.17 5.81 15.32
N GLY A 29 7.04 4.79 15.24
CA GLY A 29 7.73 4.44 14.00
C GLY A 29 8.49 5.63 13.41
N ALA A 30 8.26 5.94 12.12
CA ALA A 30 8.89 7.05 11.43
C ALA A 30 8.58 8.43 12.06
N ALA A 31 7.47 8.57 12.78
CA ALA A 31 7.12 9.83 13.46
C ALA A 31 8.10 10.19 14.59
N GLY A 32 8.88 9.23 15.10
CA GLY A 32 9.98 9.50 16.01
C GLY A 32 10.97 10.53 15.45
N ALA A 33 11.21 10.56 14.13
CA ALA A 33 12.05 11.55 13.49
C ALA A 33 11.49 12.98 13.61
N LEU A 34 10.16 13.15 13.58
CA LEU A 34 9.53 14.43 13.83
C LEU A 34 9.79 14.88 15.27
N PHE A 35 9.56 14.03 16.27
CA PHE A 35 9.70 14.40 17.68
C PHE A 35 11.13 14.70 18.09
N VAL A 36 12.09 13.88 17.63
CA VAL A 36 13.51 14.16 17.86
C VAL A 36 13.92 15.43 17.11
N GLY A 37 13.41 15.63 15.88
CA GLY A 37 13.62 16.86 15.12
C GLY A 37 13.12 18.10 15.86
N LEU A 38 11.91 18.05 16.45
CA LEU A 38 11.35 19.12 17.29
C LEU A 38 12.24 19.42 18.50
N ALA A 39 12.68 18.37 19.21
CA ALA A 39 13.55 18.55 20.39
C ALA A 39 14.92 19.15 20.02
N VAL A 40 15.55 18.67 18.94
CA VAL A 40 16.86 19.17 18.48
C VAL A 40 16.74 20.58 17.88
N GLY A 41 15.69 20.84 17.09
CA GLY A 41 15.42 22.17 16.53
C GLY A 41 15.13 23.23 17.61
N ALA A 42 14.48 22.82 18.71
CA ALA A 42 14.22 23.68 19.87
C ALA A 42 15.52 24.14 20.58
N LEU A 43 16.62 23.38 20.46
CA LEU A 43 17.91 23.75 21.08
C LEU A 43 18.61 24.88 20.33
N ASP A 44 18.53 24.89 18.99
CA ASP A 44 19.14 25.91 18.16
C ASP A 44 18.35 26.09 16.85
N PRO A 45 17.67 27.23 16.64
CA PRO A 45 16.89 27.51 15.42
C PRO A 45 17.67 27.38 14.12
N ARG A 46 19.01 27.58 14.15
CA ARG A 46 19.88 27.47 12.98
C ARG A 46 19.98 26.04 12.43
N LEU A 47 19.63 25.03 13.21
CA LEU A 47 19.65 23.62 12.79
C LEU A 47 18.52 23.28 11.82
N GLY A 48 17.43 24.05 11.84
CA GLY A 48 16.30 23.93 10.93
C GLY A 48 16.37 24.81 9.67
N ALA A 49 17.43 25.63 9.56
CA ALA A 49 17.60 26.54 8.41
C ALA A 49 17.93 25.77 7.12
N ASP A 50 17.47 26.27 5.97
CA ASP A 50 17.79 25.79 4.60
C ASP A 50 17.40 24.32 4.30
N LEU A 51 16.46 23.76 5.03
CA LEU A 51 15.98 22.37 4.85
C LEU A 51 14.81 22.25 3.85
N THR A 52 14.38 23.34 3.22
CA THR A 52 13.21 23.38 2.32
C THR A 52 13.35 22.40 1.14
N LEU A 53 14.53 22.36 0.51
CA LEU A 53 14.78 21.42 -0.60
C LEU A 53 14.67 19.97 -0.14
N LEU A 54 15.26 19.63 1.01
CA LEU A 54 15.23 18.29 1.56
C LEU A 54 13.80 17.86 1.97
N ARG A 55 13.05 18.79 2.57
CA ARG A 55 11.64 18.59 2.91
C ARG A 55 10.80 18.29 1.68
N SER A 56 10.93 19.13 0.64
CA SER A 56 10.18 18.97 -0.61
C SER A 56 10.56 17.70 -1.36
N LEU A 57 11.86 17.37 -1.43
CA LEU A 57 12.34 16.12 -2.02
C LEU A 57 11.79 14.90 -1.29
N GLY A 58 11.88 14.90 0.05
CA GLY A 58 11.35 13.82 0.88
C GLY A 58 9.85 13.61 0.67
N LEU A 59 9.10 14.71 0.66
CA LEU A 59 7.65 14.70 0.44
C LEU A 59 7.28 14.18 -0.96
N ALA A 60 7.96 14.66 -2.00
CA ALA A 60 7.72 14.24 -3.38
C ALA A 60 8.01 12.74 -3.58
N LEU A 61 9.15 12.24 -3.07
CA LEU A 61 9.50 10.82 -3.10
C LEU A 61 8.45 9.96 -2.37
N PHE A 62 8.04 10.39 -1.19
CA PHE A 62 6.99 9.71 -0.42
C PHE A 62 5.68 9.64 -1.19
N CYS A 63 5.18 10.77 -1.67
CA CYS A 63 3.90 10.85 -2.38
C CYS A 63 3.92 10.09 -3.72
N TYR A 64 4.99 10.21 -4.50
CA TYR A 64 5.14 9.49 -5.77
C TYR A 64 5.12 7.98 -5.58
N THR A 65 5.90 7.47 -4.62
CA THR A 65 5.99 6.03 -4.36
C THR A 65 4.70 5.46 -3.77
N VAL A 66 3.97 6.22 -2.94
CA VAL A 66 2.61 5.88 -2.49
C VAL A 66 1.66 5.79 -3.68
N GLY A 67 1.67 6.81 -4.56
CA GLY A 67 0.85 6.83 -5.76
C GLY A 67 1.13 5.62 -6.66
N LEU A 68 2.41 5.35 -6.92
CA LEU A 68 2.85 4.25 -7.78
C LEU A 68 2.37 2.88 -7.26
N ALA A 69 2.48 2.65 -5.95
CA ALA A 69 2.01 1.41 -5.32
C ALA A 69 0.47 1.28 -5.33
N ALA A 70 -0.24 2.40 -5.19
CA ALA A 70 -1.70 2.40 -5.11
C ALA A 70 -2.38 2.31 -6.49
N GLY A 71 -1.73 2.77 -7.56
CA GLY A 71 -2.36 3.03 -8.87
C GLY A 71 -3.10 1.83 -9.45
N ASN A 72 -2.48 0.67 -9.50
CA ASN A 72 -3.07 -0.54 -10.07
C ASN A 72 -4.36 -0.96 -9.33
N THR A 73 -4.32 -1.00 -8.00
CA THR A 73 -5.46 -1.42 -7.19
C THR A 73 -6.55 -0.34 -7.10
N PHE A 74 -6.16 0.94 -7.07
CA PHE A 74 -7.07 2.07 -6.95
C PHE A 74 -8.07 2.11 -8.10
N PHE A 75 -7.60 2.15 -9.36
CA PHE A 75 -8.51 2.28 -10.51
C PHE A 75 -9.32 1.00 -10.76
N ARG A 76 -8.74 -0.17 -10.52
CA ARG A 76 -9.45 -1.45 -10.66
C ARG A 76 -10.60 -1.59 -9.66
N ASP A 77 -10.37 -1.22 -8.41
CA ASP A 77 -11.33 -1.40 -7.34
C ASP A 77 -12.17 -0.14 -7.08
N LEU A 78 -11.96 0.94 -7.84
CA LEU A 78 -12.56 2.27 -7.64
C LEU A 78 -14.08 2.20 -7.44
N ARG A 79 -14.80 1.56 -8.36
CA ARG A 79 -16.28 1.45 -8.29
C ARG A 79 -16.76 0.78 -6.99
N ARG A 80 -16.02 -0.18 -6.50
CA ARG A 80 -16.35 -0.93 -5.27
C ARG A 80 -16.03 -0.13 -4.02
N GLN A 81 -15.00 0.72 -4.10
CA GLN A 81 -14.54 1.56 -2.98
C GLN A 81 -15.25 2.92 -2.91
N LEU A 82 -15.94 3.34 -3.97
CA LEU A 82 -16.63 4.65 -4.04
C LEU A 82 -17.47 4.97 -2.78
N PRO A 83 -18.30 4.06 -2.22
CA PRO A 83 -19.08 4.39 -1.04
C PRO A 83 -18.22 4.70 0.19
N LEU A 84 -17.13 3.95 0.39
CA LEU A 84 -16.20 4.20 1.50
C LEU A 84 -15.41 5.49 1.26
N MET A 85 -14.98 5.75 0.03
CA MET A 85 -14.29 6.99 -0.34
C MET A 85 -15.19 8.22 -0.16
N ALA A 86 -16.46 8.13 -0.57
CA ALA A 86 -17.43 9.21 -0.35
C ALA A 86 -17.62 9.49 1.16
N LEU A 87 -17.71 8.42 1.98
CA LEU A 87 -17.76 8.57 3.43
C LEU A 87 -16.50 9.23 4.01
N CYS A 88 -15.31 8.90 3.49
CA CYS A 88 -14.07 9.58 3.89
C CYS A 88 -14.12 11.06 3.57
N VAL A 89 -14.58 11.44 2.37
CA VAL A 89 -14.71 12.86 1.98
C VAL A 89 -15.71 13.58 2.90
N VAL A 90 -16.87 12.98 3.15
CA VAL A 90 -17.88 13.55 4.07
C VAL A 90 -17.30 13.69 5.48
N ALA A 91 -16.58 12.69 5.98
CA ALA A 91 -15.95 12.74 7.30
C ALA A 91 -14.93 13.88 7.39
N LEU A 92 -14.08 14.05 6.36
CA LEU A 92 -13.09 15.13 6.29
C LEU A 92 -13.77 16.51 6.31
N VAL A 93 -14.83 16.70 5.53
CA VAL A 93 -15.54 17.98 5.47
C VAL A 93 -16.21 18.31 6.81
N ILE A 94 -16.90 17.34 7.41
CA ILE A 94 -17.58 17.54 8.70
C ILE A 94 -16.54 17.81 9.82
N ALA A 95 -15.43 17.06 9.84
CA ALA A 95 -14.38 17.28 10.81
C ALA A 95 -13.68 18.64 10.63
N GLY A 96 -13.47 19.06 9.37
CA GLY A 96 -12.94 20.39 9.06
C GLY A 96 -13.88 21.51 9.55
N ALA A 97 -15.18 21.38 9.30
CA ALA A 97 -16.17 22.33 9.78
C ALA A 97 -16.24 22.38 11.33
N ALA A 98 -16.20 21.21 11.98
CA ALA A 98 -16.20 21.12 13.44
C ALA A 98 -14.90 21.69 14.03
N GLY A 99 -13.75 21.45 13.40
CA GLY A 99 -12.45 22.00 13.78
C GLY A 99 -12.44 23.53 13.65
N GLY A 100 -12.84 24.06 12.50
CA GLY A 100 -12.93 25.50 12.26
C GLY A 100 -13.88 26.21 13.21
N LEU A 101 -15.05 25.61 13.53
CA LEU A 101 -15.95 26.13 14.56
C LEU A 101 -15.29 26.19 15.93
N TYR A 102 -14.65 25.09 16.34
CA TYR A 102 -13.91 25.06 17.61
C TYR A 102 -12.79 26.10 17.63
N SER A 103 -11.99 26.21 16.56
CA SER A 103 -10.88 27.16 16.46
C SER A 103 -11.37 28.60 16.58
N HIS A 104 -12.50 28.94 15.96
CA HIS A 104 -13.13 30.25 16.08
C HIS A 104 -13.54 30.54 17.52
N LEU A 105 -14.20 29.60 18.20
CA LEU A 105 -14.63 29.76 19.60
C LEU A 105 -13.46 29.79 20.59
N ALA A 106 -12.41 29.01 20.34
CA ALA A 106 -11.22 28.91 21.19
C ALA A 106 -10.20 30.04 20.95
N GLY A 107 -10.37 30.84 19.87
CA GLY A 107 -9.42 31.88 19.46
C GLY A 107 -8.11 31.30 18.93
N VAL A 108 -8.16 30.19 18.19
CA VAL A 108 -7.03 29.65 17.44
C VAL A 108 -7.01 30.29 16.05
N SER A 109 -5.83 30.70 15.56
CA SER A 109 -5.73 31.32 14.24
C SER A 109 -6.09 30.35 13.12
N PRO A 110 -6.69 30.81 12.00
CA PRO A 110 -6.99 29.95 10.86
C PRO A 110 -5.74 29.26 10.28
N ALA A 111 -4.59 29.93 10.33
CA ALA A 111 -3.32 29.37 9.89
C ALA A 111 -2.92 28.17 10.77
N MET A 112 -2.98 28.32 12.10
CA MET A 112 -2.68 27.25 13.04
C MET A 112 -3.70 26.11 12.97
N ASP A 113 -4.99 26.41 12.76
CA ASP A 113 -6.06 25.42 12.56
C ASP A 113 -5.79 24.55 11.33
N SER A 114 -5.42 25.16 10.21
CA SER A 114 -5.09 24.42 8.97
C SER A 114 -3.93 23.43 9.18
N GLY A 115 -2.91 23.85 9.94
CA GLY A 115 -1.79 23.01 10.32
C GLY A 115 -2.21 21.91 11.32
N ALA A 116 -3.03 22.25 12.30
CA ALA A 116 -3.55 21.28 13.26
C ALA A 116 -4.42 20.21 12.59
N TYR A 117 -5.24 20.60 11.62
CA TYR A 117 -6.03 19.67 10.81
C TYR A 117 -5.14 18.70 10.03
N ALA A 118 -4.12 19.23 9.32
CA ALA A 118 -3.16 18.39 8.61
C ALA A 118 -2.36 17.48 9.56
N GLY A 119 -1.95 17.98 10.72
CA GLY A 119 -1.21 17.24 11.74
C GLY A 119 -2.03 16.13 12.40
N ALA A 120 -3.27 16.42 12.78
CA ALA A 120 -4.18 15.43 13.40
C ALA A 120 -4.45 14.24 12.48
N LEU A 121 -4.48 14.47 11.16
CA LEU A 121 -4.65 13.45 10.14
C LEU A 121 -3.33 12.96 9.54
N THR A 122 -2.20 13.37 10.07
CA THR A 122 -0.84 13.06 9.60
C THR A 122 -0.67 13.26 8.08
N SER A 123 -1.38 14.25 7.55
CA SER A 123 -1.46 14.52 6.11
C SER A 123 -0.22 15.28 5.62
N PRO A 124 0.34 14.92 4.45
CA PRO A 124 1.45 15.65 3.85
C PRO A 124 1.06 17.00 3.23
N VAL A 125 -0.18 17.47 3.43
CA VAL A 125 -0.72 18.73 2.88
C VAL A 125 -0.17 19.98 3.59
N LEU A 126 0.67 19.81 4.61
CA LEU A 126 1.23 20.92 5.39
C LEU A 126 1.89 22.00 4.54
N ASP A 127 2.66 21.62 3.50
CA ASP A 127 3.32 22.60 2.63
C ASP A 127 2.30 23.48 1.89
N ALA A 128 1.19 22.91 1.45
CA ALA A 128 0.10 23.69 0.86
C ALA A 128 -0.57 24.64 1.87
N ALA A 129 -0.71 24.19 3.13
CA ALA A 129 -1.25 25.04 4.18
C ALA A 129 -0.32 26.21 4.51
N ILE A 130 1.00 26.00 4.55
CA ILE A 130 2.02 27.03 4.74
C ILE A 130 2.00 28.03 3.58
N GLU A 131 1.95 27.53 2.33
CA GLU A 131 1.88 28.39 1.14
C GLU A 131 0.62 29.25 1.14
N ALA A 132 -0.53 28.66 1.46
CA ALA A 132 -1.81 29.36 1.51
C ALA A 132 -1.87 30.39 2.65
N ALA A 133 -1.30 30.09 3.80
CA ALA A 133 -1.30 30.98 4.96
C ALA A 133 -0.25 32.11 4.85
N GLY A 134 0.81 31.92 4.06
CA GLY A 134 1.95 32.84 3.95
C GLY A 134 2.79 32.96 5.23
N THR A 135 2.61 32.04 6.18
CA THR A 135 3.29 32.04 7.50
C THR A 135 3.71 30.62 7.88
N GLN A 136 4.57 30.47 8.92
CA GLN A 136 4.97 29.16 9.45
C GLN A 136 4.04 28.64 10.57
N GLU A 137 3.00 29.38 10.94
CA GLU A 137 2.04 28.94 11.97
C GLU A 137 1.41 27.56 11.69
N PRO A 138 1.07 27.18 10.43
CA PRO A 138 0.60 25.82 10.14
C PRO A 138 1.58 24.72 10.56
N ALA A 139 2.90 24.95 10.47
CA ALA A 139 3.90 23.96 10.91
C ALA A 139 3.87 23.74 12.42
N VAL A 140 3.63 24.79 13.20
CA VAL A 140 3.45 24.70 14.66
C VAL A 140 2.18 23.93 15.00
N GLY A 141 1.04 24.30 14.38
CA GLY A 141 -0.24 23.59 14.53
C GLY A 141 -0.11 22.10 14.20
N TYR A 142 0.58 21.78 13.10
CA TYR A 142 0.88 20.41 12.68
C TYR A 142 1.67 19.65 13.76
N ALA A 143 2.77 20.22 14.24
CA ALA A 143 3.64 19.58 15.23
C ALA A 143 2.93 19.31 16.57
N LEU A 144 2.08 20.24 17.01
CA LEU A 144 1.28 20.10 18.25
C LEU A 144 0.16 19.06 18.10
N ALA A 145 -0.50 19.01 16.94
CA ALA A 145 -1.64 18.14 16.70
C ALA A 145 -1.26 16.68 16.38
N TYR A 146 -0.12 16.47 15.76
CA TYR A 146 0.32 15.16 15.26
C TYR A 146 0.32 14.05 16.33
N PRO A 147 1.00 14.21 17.49
CA PRO A 147 1.05 13.16 18.51
C PRO A 147 -0.33 12.83 19.07
N VAL A 148 -1.16 13.84 19.27
CA VAL A 148 -2.52 13.68 19.79
C VAL A 148 -3.39 12.94 18.76
N GLY A 149 -3.31 13.33 17.48
CA GLY A 149 -4.05 12.69 16.39
C GLY A 149 -3.74 11.20 16.28
N VAL A 150 -2.46 10.84 16.28
CA VAL A 150 -2.02 9.42 16.23
C VAL A 150 -2.50 8.65 17.46
N ALA A 151 -2.34 9.20 18.67
CA ALA A 151 -2.75 8.53 19.90
C ALA A 151 -4.27 8.27 19.92
N VAL A 152 -5.08 9.28 19.62
CA VAL A 152 -6.53 9.18 19.59
C VAL A 152 -7.00 8.17 18.52
N ALA A 153 -6.41 8.21 17.32
CA ALA A 153 -6.75 7.27 16.26
C ALA A 153 -6.46 5.81 16.63
N ILE A 154 -5.30 5.55 17.27
CA ILE A 154 -4.96 4.20 17.76
C ILE A 154 -5.96 3.72 18.81
N LEU A 155 -6.33 4.58 19.77
CA LEU A 155 -7.30 4.23 20.82
C LEU A 155 -8.67 3.88 20.21
N ILE A 156 -9.13 4.65 19.22
CA ILE A 156 -10.40 4.38 18.54
C ILE A 156 -10.33 3.06 17.77
N VAL A 157 -9.26 2.83 16.99
CA VAL A 157 -9.08 1.57 16.25
C VAL A 157 -8.98 0.38 17.22
N ALA A 158 -8.30 0.52 18.34
CA ALA A 158 -8.23 -0.50 19.39
C ALA A 158 -9.61 -0.89 19.93
N GLY A 159 -10.49 0.09 20.09
CA GLY A 159 -11.86 -0.13 20.58
C GLY A 159 -12.81 -0.71 19.54
N VAL A 160 -12.48 -0.64 18.24
CA VAL A 160 -13.38 -1.00 17.13
C VAL A 160 -12.95 -2.26 16.40
N VAL A 161 -11.65 -2.50 16.20
CA VAL A 161 -11.13 -3.58 15.34
C VAL A 161 -11.59 -4.98 15.75
N GLY A 162 -11.79 -5.21 17.05
CA GLY A 162 -12.28 -6.46 17.61
C GLY A 162 -13.81 -6.64 17.59
N ARG A 163 -14.57 -5.62 17.17
CA ARG A 163 -16.03 -5.69 17.16
C ARG A 163 -16.55 -6.45 15.95
N THR A 164 -17.61 -7.20 16.12
CA THR A 164 -18.29 -7.92 15.04
C THR A 164 -19.56 -7.19 14.66
N TRP A 165 -19.59 -6.62 13.47
CA TRP A 165 -20.82 -6.19 12.80
C TRP A 165 -20.84 -6.69 11.36
N PRO A 166 -22.02 -6.90 10.76
CA PRO A 166 -22.13 -7.56 9.44
C PRO A 166 -21.46 -6.77 8.34
N GLY A 167 -20.53 -7.40 7.63
CA GLY A 167 -19.86 -6.89 6.43
C GLY A 167 -20.53 -7.34 5.15
N ARG A 168 -21.79 -6.91 4.87
CA ARG A 168 -22.56 -7.36 3.68
C ARG A 168 -21.89 -7.01 2.35
N ARG A 169 -21.07 -5.96 2.33
CA ARG A 169 -20.34 -5.47 1.14
C ARG A 169 -18.84 -5.80 1.16
N ASP A 170 -18.40 -6.55 2.13
CA ASP A 170 -17.01 -6.97 2.16
C ASP A 170 -16.73 -7.92 1.00
N PRO A 171 -15.56 -7.81 0.34
CA PRO A 171 -15.10 -8.85 -0.56
C PRO A 171 -15.01 -10.15 0.22
N ARG A 172 -15.40 -11.25 -0.43
CA ARG A 172 -15.05 -12.56 0.11
C ARG A 172 -13.53 -12.55 0.34
N PRO A 173 -13.05 -12.99 1.50
CA PRO A 173 -11.61 -12.98 1.74
C PRO A 173 -10.91 -13.72 0.59
N ALA A 174 -9.99 -13.05 -0.07
CA ALA A 174 -8.92 -13.74 -0.78
C ALA A 174 -8.26 -14.54 0.33
N SER A 175 -8.33 -15.86 0.26
CA SER A 175 -8.10 -16.78 1.36
C SER A 175 -6.95 -16.34 2.27
N ALA A 176 -7.30 -15.97 3.51
CA ALA A 176 -6.31 -15.72 4.58
C ALA A 176 -5.53 -16.99 4.95
N ASP A 177 -5.97 -18.14 4.47
CA ASP A 177 -5.46 -19.47 4.84
C ASP A 177 -4.34 -19.98 3.93
N GLY A 178 -3.73 -19.10 3.13
CA GLY A 178 -2.67 -19.48 2.19
C GLY A 178 -3.21 -20.22 0.95
N ILE A 179 -2.27 -20.63 0.09
CA ILE A 179 -2.56 -21.44 -1.10
C ILE A 179 -2.06 -22.85 -0.85
N THR A 180 -2.94 -23.83 -0.98
CA THR A 180 -2.60 -25.25 -0.89
C THR A 180 -2.52 -25.90 -2.26
N ALA A 181 -1.78 -27.01 -2.36
CA ALA A 181 -1.72 -27.86 -3.53
C ALA A 181 -2.04 -29.29 -3.09
N THR A 182 -2.95 -29.96 -3.78
CA THR A 182 -3.37 -31.31 -3.47
C THR A 182 -3.47 -32.13 -4.75
N SER A 183 -2.99 -33.35 -4.72
CA SER A 183 -3.16 -34.31 -5.82
C SER A 183 -4.51 -35.00 -5.69
N VAL A 184 -5.24 -35.10 -6.80
CA VAL A 184 -6.59 -35.68 -6.86
C VAL A 184 -6.63 -36.75 -7.95
N TYR A 185 -7.22 -37.90 -7.62
CA TYR A 185 -7.56 -38.95 -8.56
C TYR A 185 -9.00 -38.74 -9.07
N LEU A 186 -9.17 -38.61 -10.38
CA LEU A 186 -10.45 -38.32 -10.98
C LEU A 186 -11.32 -39.58 -11.10
N LEU A 187 -12.57 -39.43 -10.70
CA LEU A 187 -13.59 -40.47 -10.79
C LEU A 187 -14.57 -40.23 -11.95
N GLN A 188 -14.61 -39.02 -12.49
CA GLN A 188 -15.55 -38.65 -13.54
C GLN A 188 -14.86 -37.80 -14.61
N ARG A 189 -15.47 -37.78 -15.82
CA ARG A 189 -15.02 -36.96 -16.93
C ARG A 189 -15.43 -35.49 -16.70
N VAL A 190 -14.48 -34.58 -16.83
CA VAL A 190 -14.75 -33.16 -16.63
C VAL A 190 -13.93 -32.30 -17.59
N ALA A 191 -14.60 -31.43 -18.34
CA ALA A 191 -13.93 -30.42 -19.14
C ALA A 191 -13.51 -29.25 -18.23
N LEU A 192 -12.24 -28.87 -18.24
CA LEU A 192 -11.71 -27.76 -17.45
C LEU A 192 -12.50 -26.47 -17.64
N GLY A 193 -12.93 -26.22 -18.89
CA GLY A 193 -13.76 -25.08 -19.25
C GLY A 193 -15.17 -25.08 -18.62
N GLU A 194 -15.65 -26.17 -18.06
CA GLU A 194 -16.99 -26.26 -17.43
C GLU A 194 -16.94 -26.14 -15.91
N MET A 195 -15.76 -26.34 -15.30
CA MET A 195 -15.57 -26.23 -13.87
C MET A 195 -15.75 -24.80 -13.38
N LYS A 196 -16.78 -24.58 -12.56
CA LYS A 196 -17.07 -23.25 -11.99
C LYS A 196 -15.90 -22.67 -11.20
N ALA A 197 -15.23 -23.48 -10.38
CA ALA A 197 -14.08 -23.05 -9.59
C ALA A 197 -12.88 -22.64 -10.44
N PHE A 198 -12.66 -23.29 -11.58
CA PHE A 198 -11.62 -22.97 -12.56
C PHE A 198 -11.98 -21.70 -13.34
N LYS A 199 -13.21 -21.60 -13.88
CA LYS A 199 -13.72 -20.40 -14.57
C LYS A 199 -13.65 -19.14 -13.70
N GLU A 200 -14.02 -19.27 -12.43
CA GLU A 200 -13.97 -18.16 -11.47
C GLU A 200 -12.53 -17.85 -10.98
N GLY A 201 -11.52 -18.57 -11.47
CA GLY A 201 -10.12 -18.37 -11.08
C GLY A 201 -9.87 -18.64 -9.59
N ARG A 202 -10.66 -19.55 -8.95
CA ARG A 202 -10.50 -19.93 -7.55
C ARG A 202 -9.51 -21.06 -7.35
N ILE A 203 -9.28 -21.85 -8.40
CA ILE A 203 -8.29 -22.92 -8.45
C ILE A 203 -7.49 -22.86 -9.75
N ARG A 204 -6.29 -23.47 -9.71
CA ARG A 204 -5.46 -23.77 -10.88
C ARG A 204 -5.16 -25.25 -10.88
N ILE A 205 -5.02 -25.84 -12.08
CA ILE A 205 -4.59 -27.22 -12.28
C ILE A 205 -3.26 -27.17 -13.02
N SER A 206 -2.26 -27.90 -12.54
CA SER A 206 -0.88 -27.80 -13.07
C SER A 206 -0.38 -29.08 -13.69
N TYR A 207 -0.43 -30.18 -12.97
CA TYR A 207 0.03 -31.50 -13.43
C TYR A 207 -1.15 -32.35 -13.83
N LEU A 208 -0.94 -33.16 -14.87
CA LEU A 208 -1.79 -34.27 -15.28
C LEU A 208 -0.90 -35.51 -15.45
N GLU A 209 -1.23 -36.59 -14.75
CA GLU A 209 -0.70 -37.93 -15.02
C GLU A 209 -1.83 -38.76 -15.62
N ARG A 210 -1.60 -39.24 -16.86
CA ARG A 210 -2.48 -40.13 -17.61
C ARG A 210 -1.65 -41.28 -18.16
N ASP A 211 -2.09 -42.51 -17.93
CA ASP A 211 -1.42 -43.72 -18.39
C ASP A 211 0.06 -43.83 -17.98
N GLY A 212 0.42 -43.23 -16.83
CA GLY A 212 1.80 -43.21 -16.33
C GLY A 212 2.68 -42.11 -16.91
N GLU A 213 2.16 -41.31 -17.83
CA GLU A 213 2.85 -40.15 -18.39
C GLU A 213 2.44 -38.88 -17.67
N THR A 214 3.42 -38.14 -17.14
CA THR A 214 3.21 -36.90 -16.41
C THR A 214 3.52 -35.71 -17.32
N ARG A 215 2.56 -34.78 -17.45
CA ARG A 215 2.72 -33.56 -18.25
C ARG A 215 1.96 -32.38 -17.64
N VAL A 216 2.20 -31.19 -18.17
CA VAL A 216 1.42 -29.99 -17.82
C VAL A 216 0.04 -30.06 -18.47
N VAL A 217 -0.98 -29.61 -17.76
CA VAL A 217 -2.35 -29.55 -18.27
C VAL A 217 -2.45 -28.49 -19.36
N ALA A 218 -2.98 -28.87 -20.52
CA ALA A 218 -3.21 -27.96 -21.63
C ALA A 218 -4.46 -27.09 -21.42
N PRO A 219 -4.50 -25.84 -21.95
CA PRO A 219 -5.71 -25.03 -21.93
C PRO A 219 -6.89 -25.75 -22.63
N GLY A 220 -8.05 -25.77 -21.98
CA GLY A 220 -9.25 -26.39 -22.55
C GLY A 220 -9.27 -27.91 -22.53
N GLU A 221 -8.30 -28.55 -21.86
CA GLU A 221 -8.19 -29.99 -21.79
C GLU A 221 -9.39 -30.65 -21.10
N GLU A 222 -9.73 -31.82 -21.57
CA GLU A 222 -10.73 -32.69 -20.95
C GLU A 222 -10.05 -33.72 -20.05
N LEU A 223 -10.40 -33.69 -18.78
CA LEU A 223 -9.92 -34.62 -17.78
C LEU A 223 -10.80 -35.87 -17.80
N LEU A 224 -10.18 -37.05 -17.75
CA LEU A 224 -10.82 -38.36 -17.84
C LEU A 224 -10.80 -39.09 -16.49
N PRO A 225 -11.74 -40.04 -16.25
CA PRO A 225 -11.65 -40.94 -15.11
C PRO A 225 -10.31 -41.72 -15.16
N GLY A 226 -9.63 -41.79 -14.02
CA GLY A 226 -8.31 -42.38 -13.92
C GLY A 226 -7.16 -41.39 -13.97
N ASP A 227 -7.37 -40.17 -14.44
CA ASP A 227 -6.37 -39.13 -14.41
C ASP A 227 -6.01 -38.75 -12.97
N LYS A 228 -4.76 -38.40 -12.77
CA LYS A 228 -4.31 -37.76 -11.51
C LYS A 228 -3.88 -36.33 -11.83
N VAL A 229 -4.40 -35.38 -11.07
CA VAL A 229 -4.12 -33.96 -11.26
C VAL A 229 -3.66 -33.27 -9.96
N VAL A 230 -2.88 -32.20 -10.11
CA VAL A 230 -2.54 -31.33 -8.96
C VAL A 230 -3.39 -30.07 -9.05
N ILE A 231 -4.23 -29.87 -8.04
CA ILE A 231 -5.08 -28.70 -7.88
C ILE A 231 -4.44 -27.73 -6.90
N VAL A 232 -4.36 -26.46 -7.26
CA VAL A 232 -3.77 -25.38 -6.48
C VAL A 232 -4.82 -24.29 -6.25
N GLY A 233 -5.01 -23.89 -5.01
CA GLY A 233 -6.00 -22.85 -4.67
C GLY A 233 -6.09 -22.61 -3.17
N ALA A 234 -7.10 -21.84 -2.78
CA ALA A 234 -7.45 -21.69 -1.37
C ALA A 234 -7.92 -23.02 -0.80
N PRO A 235 -7.64 -23.36 0.49
CA PRO A 235 -8.03 -24.62 1.10
C PRO A 235 -9.50 -25.02 0.85
N ALA A 236 -10.42 -24.10 1.13
CA ALA A 236 -11.85 -24.34 0.93
C ALA A 236 -12.24 -24.55 -0.55
N ALA A 237 -11.54 -23.88 -1.49
CA ALA A 237 -11.80 -24.06 -2.91
C ALA A 237 -11.22 -25.38 -3.45
N VAL A 238 -10.06 -25.80 -2.91
CA VAL A 238 -9.43 -27.08 -3.23
C VAL A 238 -10.28 -28.23 -2.68
N GLU A 239 -10.76 -28.11 -1.43
CA GLU A 239 -11.63 -29.13 -0.81
C GLU A 239 -12.94 -29.29 -1.59
N SER A 240 -13.59 -28.17 -1.98
CA SER A 240 -14.80 -28.23 -2.83
C SER A 240 -14.50 -28.88 -4.18
N ALA A 241 -13.39 -28.52 -4.84
CA ALA A 241 -13.02 -29.11 -6.12
C ALA A 241 -12.67 -30.60 -6.02
N MET A 242 -12.03 -31.02 -4.90
CA MET A 242 -11.79 -32.44 -4.61
C MET A 242 -13.10 -33.22 -4.52
N HIS A 243 -14.06 -32.70 -3.78
CA HIS A 243 -15.37 -33.37 -3.62
C HIS A 243 -16.09 -33.52 -4.98
N ASP A 244 -15.96 -32.53 -5.86
CA ASP A 244 -16.59 -32.55 -7.18
C ASP A 244 -15.87 -33.44 -8.19
N LEU A 245 -14.54 -33.66 -8.03
CA LEU A 245 -13.71 -34.35 -9.02
C LEU A 245 -13.40 -35.81 -8.68
N GLY A 246 -13.18 -36.11 -7.40
CA GLY A 246 -12.80 -37.45 -7.00
C GLY A 246 -12.14 -37.52 -5.62
N THR A 247 -11.09 -38.34 -5.50
CA THR A 247 -10.48 -38.65 -4.21
C THR A 247 -9.08 -38.02 -4.09
N GLY A 248 -8.81 -37.37 -2.95
CA GLY A 248 -7.47 -36.84 -2.65
C GLY A 248 -6.43 -37.95 -2.50
N LEU A 249 -5.26 -37.73 -3.10
CA LEU A 249 -4.13 -38.64 -3.00
C LEU A 249 -3.15 -38.18 -1.92
N HIS A 250 -2.64 -39.12 -1.14
CA HIS A 250 -1.59 -38.85 -0.13
C HIS A 250 -0.21 -38.60 -0.76
N ASN A 251 0.04 -39.13 -1.97
CA ASN A 251 1.27 -38.87 -2.72
C ASN A 251 1.12 -37.66 -3.64
N CYS A 252 1.97 -36.65 -3.46
CA CYS A 252 2.00 -35.47 -4.30
C CYS A 252 2.73 -35.80 -5.61
N LEU A 253 2.02 -35.73 -6.76
CA LEU A 253 2.60 -35.90 -8.10
C LEU A 253 3.79 -34.96 -8.37
N ALA A 254 3.80 -33.80 -7.73
CA ALA A 254 4.87 -32.82 -7.85
C ALA A 254 6.23 -33.29 -7.26
N LYS A 255 6.33 -34.51 -6.73
CA LYS A 255 7.62 -35.09 -6.29
C LYS A 255 8.42 -35.70 -7.44
N ASP A 256 7.76 -36.15 -8.51
CA ASP A 256 8.44 -36.63 -9.72
C ASP A 256 8.72 -35.44 -10.65
N ARG A 257 10.01 -35.12 -10.85
CA ARG A 257 10.49 -34.00 -11.65
C ARG A 257 11.18 -34.44 -12.94
N THR A 258 10.98 -35.66 -13.37
CA THR A 258 11.66 -36.20 -14.55
C THR A 258 11.13 -35.61 -15.84
N ALA A 259 9.81 -35.56 -16.03
CA ALA A 259 9.16 -35.02 -17.22
C ALA A 259 8.72 -33.56 -17.07
N VAL A 260 8.22 -33.20 -15.88
CA VAL A 260 7.73 -31.85 -15.55
C VAL A 260 8.43 -31.38 -14.30
N ASP A 261 9.02 -30.19 -14.36
CA ASP A 261 9.65 -29.58 -13.20
C ASP A 261 8.94 -28.26 -12.83
N PHE A 262 9.17 -27.80 -11.60
CA PHE A 262 8.68 -26.51 -11.15
C PHE A 262 9.80 -25.72 -10.49
N ARG A 263 9.82 -24.44 -10.79
CA ARG A 263 10.81 -23.53 -10.21
C ARG A 263 10.14 -22.21 -9.83
N ARG A 264 10.65 -21.61 -8.77
CA ARG A 264 10.32 -20.23 -8.44
C ARG A 264 11.21 -19.33 -9.26
N LEU A 265 10.60 -18.66 -10.26
CA LEU A 265 11.29 -17.72 -11.12
C LEU A 265 11.00 -16.31 -10.64
N THR A 266 12.02 -15.48 -10.61
CA THR A 266 11.89 -14.08 -10.22
C THR A 266 11.63 -13.21 -11.44
N VAL A 267 10.57 -12.41 -11.42
CA VAL A 267 10.25 -11.47 -12.49
C VAL A 267 11.22 -10.30 -12.42
N SER A 268 12.29 -10.35 -13.21
CA SER A 268 13.28 -9.28 -13.34
C SER A 268 13.36 -8.73 -14.76
N SER A 269 12.76 -9.42 -15.72
CA SER A 269 12.71 -9.00 -17.12
C SER A 269 11.58 -7.99 -17.36
N THR A 270 11.92 -6.86 -17.99
CA THR A 270 10.94 -5.87 -18.45
C THR A 270 10.04 -6.42 -19.58
N ARG A 271 10.35 -7.57 -20.17
CA ARG A 271 9.48 -8.24 -21.16
C ARG A 271 8.22 -8.81 -20.51
N VAL A 272 8.32 -9.21 -19.24
CA VAL A 272 7.26 -9.87 -18.45
C VAL A 272 6.56 -8.90 -17.53
N ALA A 273 7.31 -8.04 -16.85
CA ALA A 273 6.77 -7.06 -15.90
C ALA A 273 5.76 -6.12 -16.56
N GLY A 274 4.66 -5.85 -15.86
CA GLY A 274 3.56 -5.01 -16.33
C GLY A 274 2.61 -5.74 -17.30
N ARG A 275 2.76 -7.05 -17.50
CA ARG A 275 1.84 -7.88 -18.27
C ARG A 275 0.98 -8.74 -17.36
N THR A 276 -0.22 -9.07 -17.84
CA THR A 276 -1.07 -10.06 -17.16
C THR A 276 -0.51 -11.48 -17.40
N ILE A 277 -0.86 -12.41 -16.52
CA ILE A 277 -0.47 -13.83 -16.71
C ILE A 277 -0.98 -14.37 -18.05
N ALA A 278 -2.18 -13.95 -18.48
CA ALA A 278 -2.70 -14.32 -19.80
C ALA A 278 -1.80 -13.81 -20.93
N GLU A 279 -1.30 -12.57 -20.87
CA GLU A 279 -0.41 -11.97 -21.89
C GLU A 279 1.01 -12.57 -21.89
N VAL A 280 1.44 -13.14 -20.79
CA VAL A 280 2.72 -13.87 -20.70
C VAL A 280 2.67 -15.16 -21.49
N ASP A 281 1.47 -15.75 -21.63
CA ASP A 281 1.19 -16.92 -22.45
C ASP A 281 2.16 -18.10 -22.21
N MET A 282 2.21 -18.53 -20.95
CA MET A 282 3.05 -19.68 -20.56
C MET A 282 2.70 -20.96 -21.32
N PRO A 283 1.40 -21.27 -21.59
CA PRO A 283 1.06 -22.48 -22.34
C PRO A 283 1.57 -22.44 -23.79
N GLY A 284 1.42 -21.31 -24.50
CA GLY A 284 1.83 -21.20 -25.91
C GLY A 284 3.35 -21.12 -26.08
N ARG A 285 4.08 -20.56 -25.10
CA ARG A 285 5.53 -20.35 -25.19
C ARG A 285 6.37 -21.50 -24.66
N PHE A 286 5.96 -22.06 -23.52
CA PHE A 286 6.77 -23.01 -22.74
C PHE A 286 5.99 -24.27 -22.37
N GLN A 287 4.81 -24.48 -22.95
CA GLN A 287 3.90 -25.59 -22.60
C GLN A 287 3.70 -25.71 -21.07
N GLY A 288 3.71 -24.57 -20.40
CA GLY A 288 3.73 -24.48 -18.94
C GLY A 288 2.56 -23.72 -18.34
N VAL A 289 2.51 -23.65 -17.04
CA VAL A 289 1.51 -22.92 -16.28
C VAL A 289 2.15 -22.22 -15.09
N ILE A 290 1.65 -21.03 -14.74
CA ILE A 290 1.96 -20.38 -13.47
C ILE A 290 0.84 -20.72 -12.49
N THR A 291 1.20 -21.20 -11.31
CA THR A 291 0.24 -21.60 -10.28
C THR A 291 0.12 -20.61 -9.14
N ARG A 292 1.23 -19.98 -8.77
CA ARG A 292 1.32 -19.02 -7.65
C ARG A 292 2.22 -17.86 -8.02
N VAL A 293 1.91 -16.71 -7.43
CA VAL A 293 2.75 -15.51 -7.49
C VAL A 293 2.98 -15.04 -6.06
N LYS A 294 4.23 -14.96 -5.62
CA LYS A 294 4.59 -14.37 -4.34
C LYS A 294 5.06 -12.93 -4.55
N ARG A 295 4.29 -11.99 -4.00
CA ARG A 295 4.58 -10.56 -4.03
C ARG A 295 4.86 -10.06 -2.61
N GLY A 296 6.12 -9.82 -2.29
CA GLY A 296 6.55 -9.60 -0.90
C GLY A 296 6.18 -10.81 -0.02
N ASP A 297 5.35 -10.58 1.01
CA ASP A 297 4.87 -11.64 1.90
C ASP A 297 3.51 -12.23 1.50
N LEU A 298 2.90 -11.74 0.42
CA LEU A 298 1.60 -12.21 -0.06
C LEU A 298 1.76 -13.34 -1.06
N ASP A 299 1.07 -14.46 -0.80
CA ASP A 299 0.89 -15.54 -1.77
C ASP A 299 -0.43 -15.31 -2.54
N LEU A 300 -0.32 -15.12 -3.85
CA LEU A 300 -1.42 -14.88 -4.76
C LEU A 300 -1.62 -16.09 -5.68
N LEU A 301 -2.88 -16.48 -5.90
CA LEU A 301 -3.20 -17.46 -6.94
C LEU A 301 -2.97 -16.80 -8.31
N ALA A 302 -2.31 -17.53 -9.22
CA ALA A 302 -1.95 -17.03 -10.54
C ALA A 302 -3.18 -16.99 -11.47
N ARG A 303 -4.04 -15.98 -11.27
CA ARG A 303 -5.20 -15.72 -12.13
C ARG A 303 -4.76 -15.08 -13.43
N GLU A 304 -5.50 -15.29 -14.49
CA GLU A 304 -5.15 -14.76 -15.81
C GLU A 304 -5.11 -13.23 -15.88
N ASP A 305 -5.94 -12.56 -15.09
CA ASP A 305 -6.03 -11.11 -14.97
C ASP A 305 -4.98 -10.49 -14.03
N LEU A 306 -4.15 -11.31 -13.37
CA LEU A 306 -3.13 -10.82 -12.45
C LEU A 306 -1.95 -10.24 -13.25
N VAL A 307 -1.68 -8.96 -13.03
CA VAL A 307 -0.50 -8.28 -13.61
C VAL A 307 0.73 -8.63 -12.79
N LEU A 308 1.79 -9.10 -13.47
CA LEU A 308 3.09 -9.39 -12.86
C LEU A 308 3.88 -8.10 -12.66
N GLU A 309 4.46 -7.96 -11.48
CA GLU A 309 5.29 -6.81 -11.10
C GLU A 309 6.77 -7.22 -10.99
N LEU A 310 7.67 -6.24 -11.14
CA LEU A 310 9.09 -6.48 -10.89
C LEU A 310 9.30 -6.95 -9.44
N GLY A 311 10.04 -8.04 -9.27
CA GLY A 311 10.29 -8.65 -7.97
C GLY A 311 9.26 -9.70 -7.53
N ASP A 312 8.20 -9.92 -8.32
CA ASP A 312 7.31 -11.07 -8.09
C ASP A 312 8.09 -12.38 -8.26
N ARG A 313 7.79 -13.36 -7.41
CA ARG A 313 8.29 -14.72 -7.55
C ARG A 313 7.16 -15.62 -8.00
N VAL A 314 7.22 -16.05 -9.26
CA VAL A 314 6.21 -16.94 -9.85
C VAL A 314 6.62 -18.39 -9.68
N LEU A 315 5.70 -19.26 -9.29
CA LEU A 315 5.88 -20.70 -9.35
C LEU A 315 5.44 -21.18 -10.72
N ALA A 316 6.41 -21.34 -11.62
CA ALA A 316 6.22 -21.87 -12.95
C ALA A 316 6.35 -23.40 -12.92
N VAL A 317 5.46 -24.07 -13.62
CA VAL A 317 5.44 -25.51 -13.87
C VAL A 317 5.56 -25.69 -15.37
N VAL A 318 6.64 -26.29 -15.82
CA VAL A 318 6.97 -26.44 -17.25
C VAL A 318 7.60 -27.82 -17.51
N PRO A 319 7.62 -28.32 -18.76
CA PRO A 319 8.48 -29.44 -19.10
C PRO A 319 9.94 -29.15 -18.74
N SER A 320 10.67 -30.19 -18.32
CA SER A 320 12.03 -30.02 -17.77
C SER A 320 13.00 -29.39 -18.75
N ASP A 321 12.83 -29.61 -20.05
CA ASP A 321 13.63 -29.04 -21.15
C ASP A 321 13.30 -27.55 -21.46
N GLU A 322 12.14 -27.07 -21.04
CA GLU A 322 11.73 -25.67 -21.21
C GLU A 322 12.05 -24.77 -20.02
N LEU A 323 12.49 -25.36 -18.89
CA LEU A 323 12.69 -24.65 -17.62
C LEU A 323 13.73 -23.51 -17.73
N GLU A 324 14.88 -23.76 -18.36
CA GLU A 324 15.93 -22.74 -18.52
C GLU A 324 15.48 -21.62 -19.48
N LYS A 325 14.75 -21.93 -20.54
CA LYS A 325 14.20 -20.93 -21.47
C LYS A 325 13.17 -20.05 -20.76
N ALA A 326 12.31 -20.66 -19.91
CA ALA A 326 11.38 -19.92 -19.08
C ALA A 326 12.13 -19.01 -18.08
N ALA A 327 13.18 -19.52 -17.41
CA ALA A 327 13.99 -18.73 -16.50
C ALA A 327 14.63 -17.53 -17.19
N ASP A 328 15.21 -17.69 -18.36
CA ASP A 328 15.77 -16.60 -19.17
C ASP A 328 14.72 -15.57 -19.58
N TRP A 329 13.51 -16.03 -19.91
CA TRP A 329 12.41 -15.14 -20.29
C TRP A 329 11.94 -14.27 -19.12
N PHE A 330 11.86 -14.85 -17.92
CA PHE A 330 11.52 -14.12 -16.69
C PHE A 330 12.68 -13.26 -16.19
N GLY A 331 13.91 -13.56 -16.62
CA GLY A 331 15.15 -12.93 -16.21
C GLY A 331 15.76 -13.55 -14.97
N ASP A 332 14.97 -14.16 -14.08
CA ASP A 332 15.30 -14.91 -12.85
C ASP A 332 16.54 -14.38 -12.10
N SER A 333 16.69 -13.07 -12.00
CA SER A 333 17.86 -12.40 -11.45
C SER A 333 17.49 -11.46 -10.31
N GLU A 334 17.85 -11.78 -9.08
CA GLU A 334 17.71 -10.87 -7.94
C GLU A 334 18.58 -9.62 -8.08
N ARG A 335 19.72 -9.71 -8.76
CA ARG A 335 20.61 -8.57 -9.01
C ARG A 335 19.97 -7.55 -9.94
N SER A 336 19.23 -7.99 -10.94
CA SER A 336 18.54 -7.10 -11.88
C SER A 336 17.39 -6.34 -11.21
N ILE A 337 16.74 -6.94 -10.20
CA ILE A 337 15.66 -6.28 -9.42
C ILE A 337 16.22 -5.18 -8.52
N ALA A 338 17.45 -5.31 -8.05
CA ALA A 338 18.09 -4.30 -7.20
C ALA A 338 18.42 -3.01 -7.96
N GLN A 339 18.41 -3.06 -9.29
CA GLN A 339 18.65 -1.87 -10.13
C GLN A 339 17.33 -1.13 -10.37
N ILE A 340 17.24 0.09 -9.84
CA ILE A 340 16.13 0.99 -10.11
C ILE A 340 16.29 1.51 -11.54
N ASP A 341 15.23 1.42 -12.35
CA ASP A 341 15.21 2.16 -13.62
C ASP A 341 15.14 3.66 -13.33
N ALA A 342 16.34 4.29 -13.35
CA ALA A 342 16.49 5.70 -13.04
C ALA A 342 15.69 6.60 -14.00
N PHE A 343 15.49 6.16 -15.25
CA PHE A 343 14.69 6.91 -16.22
C PHE A 343 13.22 6.94 -15.81
N SER A 344 12.62 5.78 -15.52
CA SER A 344 11.20 5.71 -15.14
C SER A 344 10.91 6.51 -13.87
N VAL A 345 11.77 6.42 -12.85
CA VAL A 345 11.61 7.20 -11.62
C VAL A 345 11.82 8.68 -11.86
N GLY A 346 12.89 9.05 -12.55
CA GLY A 346 13.23 10.45 -12.82
C GLY A 346 12.17 11.14 -13.68
N ALA A 347 11.73 10.50 -14.77
CA ALA A 347 10.70 11.02 -15.66
C ALA A 347 9.34 11.12 -14.92
N GLY A 348 8.96 10.09 -14.17
CA GLY A 348 7.72 10.10 -13.40
C GLY A 348 7.71 11.19 -12.33
N MET A 349 8.81 11.38 -11.59
CA MET A 349 8.96 12.45 -10.62
C MET A 349 8.91 13.82 -11.28
N ALA A 350 9.62 14.03 -12.39
CA ALA A 350 9.62 15.29 -13.13
C ALA A 350 8.20 15.65 -13.60
N LEU A 351 7.47 14.69 -14.19
CA LEU A 351 6.06 14.88 -14.58
C LEU A 351 5.18 15.20 -13.37
N GLY A 352 5.43 14.54 -12.22
CA GLY A 352 4.70 14.80 -10.98
C GLY A 352 4.91 16.23 -10.47
N VAL A 353 6.15 16.68 -10.41
CA VAL A 353 6.50 18.06 -10.00
C VAL A 353 5.92 19.07 -10.99
N LEU A 354 6.03 18.82 -12.29
CA LEU A 354 5.45 19.69 -13.32
C LEU A 354 3.93 19.81 -13.16
N LEU A 355 3.22 18.70 -12.93
CA LEU A 355 1.78 18.73 -12.66
C LEU A 355 1.48 19.51 -11.38
N GLY A 356 2.34 19.40 -10.36
CA GLY A 356 2.22 20.16 -9.11
C GLY A 356 2.31 21.67 -9.30
N LEU A 357 3.08 22.13 -10.28
CA LEU A 357 3.25 23.56 -10.61
C LEU A 357 2.07 24.15 -11.40
N VAL A 358 1.21 23.30 -11.99
CA VAL A 358 0.05 23.76 -12.76
C VAL A 358 -0.94 24.48 -11.84
N ALA A 359 -1.21 25.74 -12.17
CA ALA A 359 -2.21 26.54 -11.49
C ALA A 359 -3.57 26.38 -12.19
N ILE A 360 -4.55 25.82 -11.49
CA ILE A 360 -5.92 25.60 -11.99
C ILE A 360 -6.77 26.73 -11.47
N PRO A 361 -7.25 27.66 -12.33
CA PRO A 361 -8.15 28.72 -11.89
C PRO A 361 -9.53 28.12 -11.54
N LEU A 362 -10.00 28.40 -10.34
CA LEU A 362 -11.33 28.01 -9.86
C LEU A 362 -12.27 29.23 -9.91
N PRO A 363 -13.61 28.99 -9.99
CA PRO A 363 -14.61 30.06 -9.83
C PRO A 363 -14.40 30.80 -8.49
N GLY A 364 -14.47 32.16 -8.54
CA GLY A 364 -14.24 32.97 -7.34
C GLY A 364 -12.82 33.54 -7.19
N GLY A 365 -11.96 33.42 -8.23
CA GLY A 365 -10.61 33.98 -8.22
C GLY A 365 -9.57 33.17 -7.42
N ILE A 366 -9.95 31.97 -6.99
CA ILE A 366 -9.06 31.06 -6.27
C ILE A 366 -8.23 30.26 -7.28
N THR A 367 -6.92 30.19 -7.10
CA THR A 367 -6.05 29.31 -7.88
C THR A 367 -5.69 28.06 -7.05
N LEU A 368 -6.08 26.89 -7.56
CA LEU A 368 -5.67 25.61 -6.98
C LEU A 368 -4.35 25.17 -7.60
N ARG A 369 -3.34 24.94 -6.77
CA ARG A 369 -2.11 24.25 -7.16
C ARG A 369 -2.04 22.91 -6.42
N LEU A 370 -1.69 21.84 -7.14
CA LEU A 370 -1.52 20.53 -6.52
C LEU A 370 -0.28 20.46 -5.64
N GLY A 371 0.71 21.32 -5.91
CA GLY A 371 1.95 21.39 -5.14
C GLY A 371 2.84 20.15 -5.26
N VAL A 372 3.90 20.14 -4.46
CA VAL A 372 4.95 19.10 -4.47
C VAL A 372 4.45 17.75 -3.91
N ALA A 373 3.33 17.73 -3.23
CA ALA A 373 2.74 16.51 -2.67
C ALA A 373 1.78 15.83 -3.66
N ALA A 374 0.71 16.55 -4.06
CA ALA A 374 -0.37 15.95 -4.82
C ALA A 374 -0.01 15.71 -6.29
N GLY A 375 0.83 16.54 -6.91
CA GLY A 375 1.30 16.33 -8.28
C GLY A 375 2.02 14.98 -8.45
N PRO A 376 3.11 14.70 -7.69
CA PRO A 376 3.76 13.40 -7.72
C PRO A 376 2.85 12.22 -7.33
N LEU A 377 1.92 12.41 -6.38
CA LEU A 377 0.96 11.37 -6.00
C LEU A 377 0.06 10.98 -7.18
N VAL A 378 -0.53 11.96 -7.85
CA VAL A 378 -1.45 11.73 -8.99
C VAL A 378 -0.71 11.09 -10.16
N VAL A 379 0.45 11.63 -10.54
CA VAL A 379 1.27 11.04 -11.61
C VAL A 379 1.71 9.63 -11.24
N GLY A 380 2.17 9.39 -10.01
CA GLY A 380 2.49 8.07 -9.51
C GLY A 380 1.31 7.10 -9.63
N MET A 381 0.10 7.52 -9.24
CA MET A 381 -1.12 6.69 -9.37
C MET A 381 -1.42 6.35 -10.84
N VAL A 382 -1.33 7.32 -11.74
CA VAL A 382 -1.57 7.07 -13.18
C VAL A 382 -0.53 6.13 -13.77
N LEU A 383 0.77 6.37 -13.49
CA LEU A 383 1.85 5.51 -13.97
C LEU A 383 1.79 4.10 -13.37
N GLY A 384 1.43 3.98 -12.09
CA GLY A 384 1.20 2.70 -11.42
C GLY A 384 0.01 1.93 -12.01
N TRP A 385 -1.03 2.63 -12.45
CA TRP A 385 -2.16 2.04 -13.17
C TRP A 385 -1.80 1.60 -14.58
N VAL A 386 -1.12 2.46 -15.33
CA VAL A 386 -0.64 2.16 -16.69
C VAL A 386 0.35 0.99 -16.66
N GLY A 387 1.16 0.89 -15.60
CA GLY A 387 2.15 -0.16 -15.37
C GLY A 387 3.30 -0.14 -16.39
N ARG A 388 2.97 0.07 -17.66
CA ARG A 388 3.93 -0.01 -18.76
C ARG A 388 3.55 0.90 -19.94
N THR A 389 4.53 1.52 -20.57
CA THR A 389 4.36 2.28 -21.82
C THR A 389 5.48 1.89 -22.80
N GLY A 390 5.16 1.08 -23.80
CA GLY A 390 6.16 0.55 -24.72
C GLY A 390 7.26 -0.26 -23.99
N PRO A 391 8.54 0.11 -24.13
CA PRO A 391 9.64 -0.57 -23.45
C PRO A 391 9.77 -0.21 -21.96
N PHE A 392 9.17 0.90 -21.51
CA PHE A 392 9.33 1.43 -20.16
C PHE A 392 8.35 0.79 -19.19
N VAL A 393 8.85 0.28 -18.08
CA VAL A 393 8.08 -0.23 -16.93
C VAL A 393 8.11 0.83 -15.83
N TRP A 394 6.95 1.37 -15.46
CA TRP A 394 6.84 2.42 -14.47
C TRP A 394 6.88 1.91 -13.03
N GLY A 395 6.54 0.64 -12.84
CA GLY A 395 6.53 0.00 -11.52
C GLY A 395 7.94 -0.14 -10.93
N LEU A 396 8.02 0.01 -9.61
CA LEU A 396 9.22 -0.31 -8.83
C LEU A 396 9.05 -1.67 -8.15
N PRO A 397 10.13 -2.44 -7.95
CA PRO A 397 10.10 -3.60 -7.08
C PRO A 397 9.59 -3.20 -5.69
N HIS A 398 8.76 -4.05 -5.07
CA HIS A 398 8.10 -3.74 -3.79
C HIS A 398 9.07 -3.28 -2.70
N ALA A 399 10.22 -3.94 -2.58
CA ALA A 399 11.26 -3.57 -1.62
C ALA A 399 11.85 -2.19 -1.89
N ALA A 400 12.18 -1.89 -3.16
CA ALA A 400 12.72 -0.58 -3.56
C ALA A 400 11.69 0.54 -3.30
N ASN A 401 10.44 0.32 -3.70
CA ASN A 401 9.36 1.27 -3.46
C ASN A 401 9.16 1.55 -1.97
N SER A 402 9.16 0.52 -1.14
CA SER A 402 9.01 0.65 0.32
C SER A 402 10.18 1.41 0.94
N THR A 403 11.41 1.14 0.51
CA THR A 403 12.61 1.81 1.01
C THR A 403 12.62 3.29 0.65
N ILE A 404 12.36 3.63 -0.62
CA ILE A 404 12.32 5.03 -1.08
C ILE A 404 11.20 5.79 -0.37
N ARG A 405 10.03 5.18 -0.23
CA ARG A 405 8.90 5.75 0.51
C ARG A 405 9.26 6.06 1.95
N GLN A 406 9.91 5.13 2.64
CA GLN A 406 10.31 5.30 4.04
C GLN A 406 11.38 6.39 4.19
N LEU A 407 12.39 6.42 3.32
CA LEU A 407 13.41 7.47 3.31
C LEU A 407 12.79 8.85 3.03
N GLY A 408 11.90 8.94 2.04
CA GLY A 408 11.18 10.17 1.74
C GLY A 408 10.41 10.70 2.95
N LEU A 409 9.66 9.82 3.62
CA LEU A 409 8.91 10.18 4.83
C LEU A 409 9.84 10.63 5.97
N LEU A 410 10.96 9.95 6.19
CA LEU A 410 11.91 10.30 7.25
C LEU A 410 12.58 11.66 7.00
N PHE A 411 12.99 11.95 5.76
CA PHE A 411 13.52 13.26 5.40
C PHE A 411 12.50 14.37 5.60
N PHE A 412 11.26 14.15 5.17
CA PHE A 412 10.17 15.09 5.34
C PHE A 412 9.91 15.38 6.83
N LEU A 413 9.74 14.34 7.66
CA LEU A 413 9.45 14.50 9.07
C LEU A 413 10.60 15.10 9.87
N ALA A 414 11.84 14.71 9.58
CA ALA A 414 13.02 15.28 10.23
C ALA A 414 13.20 16.78 9.91
N ALA A 415 13.03 17.14 8.63
CA ALA A 415 13.16 18.54 8.20
C ALA A 415 12.07 19.43 8.82
N ILE A 416 10.82 18.96 8.87
CA ILE A 416 9.72 19.68 9.55
C ILE A 416 10.01 19.79 11.04
N GLY A 417 10.39 18.69 11.70
CA GLY A 417 10.69 18.69 13.12
C GLY A 417 11.76 19.73 13.47
N LEU A 418 12.88 19.72 12.74
CA LEU A 418 13.97 20.69 12.97
C LEU A 418 13.52 22.14 12.74
N ALA A 419 12.76 22.40 11.66
CA ALA A 419 12.31 23.75 11.32
C ALA A 419 11.26 24.29 12.32
N SER A 420 10.39 23.43 12.85
CA SER A 420 9.28 23.82 13.75
C SER A 420 9.64 23.70 15.22
N GLY A 421 10.84 23.21 15.56
CA GLY A 421 11.27 22.96 16.94
C GLY A 421 11.16 24.17 17.89
N PRO A 422 11.69 25.35 17.53
CA PRO A 422 11.64 26.54 18.39
C PRO A 422 10.20 26.98 18.71
N ASP A 423 9.35 27.05 17.69
CA ASP A 423 7.95 27.49 17.84
C ASP A 423 7.11 26.44 18.59
N PHE A 424 7.41 25.14 18.37
CA PHE A 424 6.81 24.05 19.13
C PHE A 424 7.16 24.17 20.63
N ALA A 425 8.43 24.36 20.97
CA ALA A 425 8.85 24.49 22.37
C ALA A 425 8.20 25.67 23.08
N ALA A 426 8.04 26.79 22.39
CA ALA A 426 7.37 27.98 22.89
C ALA A 426 5.86 27.76 23.13
N SER A 427 5.23 26.86 22.38
CA SER A 427 3.76 26.70 22.35
C SER A 427 3.27 25.44 23.05
N ALA A 428 4.06 24.35 23.12
CA ALA A 428 3.60 23.03 23.54
C ALA A 428 3.00 22.98 24.96
N PHE A 429 3.60 23.69 25.90
CA PHE A 429 3.17 23.75 27.28
C PHE A 429 2.35 25.01 27.61
N SER A 430 1.85 25.70 26.58
CA SER A 430 1.00 26.88 26.70
C SER A 430 -0.49 26.53 26.62
N MET A 431 -1.35 27.52 26.90
CA MET A 431 -2.78 27.41 26.64
C MET A 431 -3.07 27.15 25.14
N THR A 432 -2.24 27.65 24.23
CA THR A 432 -2.33 27.41 22.79
C THR A 432 -2.09 25.94 22.48
N GLY A 433 -1.06 25.31 23.07
CA GLY A 433 -0.78 23.89 22.90
C GLY A 433 -1.96 23.00 23.38
N LEU A 434 -2.56 23.33 24.53
CA LEU A 434 -3.75 22.64 25.03
C LEU A 434 -4.93 22.77 24.07
N LYS A 435 -5.22 24.00 23.59
CA LYS A 435 -6.30 24.25 22.63
C LYS A 435 -6.10 23.46 21.33
N VAL A 436 -4.89 23.44 20.76
CA VAL A 436 -4.56 22.69 19.56
C VAL A 436 -4.61 21.18 19.81
N GLY A 437 -4.21 20.70 20.98
CA GLY A 437 -4.37 19.30 21.37
C GLY A 437 -5.84 18.85 21.42
N VAL A 438 -6.71 19.66 22.02
CA VAL A 438 -8.17 19.41 22.04
C VAL A 438 -8.75 19.44 20.61
N LEU A 439 -8.33 20.42 19.81
CA LEU A 439 -8.71 20.53 18.38
C LEU A 439 -8.34 19.24 17.61
N ALA A 440 -7.11 18.76 17.77
CA ALA A 440 -6.65 17.55 17.13
C ALA A 440 -7.47 16.31 17.52
N ALA A 441 -7.75 16.16 18.82
CA ALA A 441 -8.60 15.09 19.32
C ALA A 441 -10.02 15.18 18.74
N LEU A 442 -10.61 16.38 18.70
CA LEU A 442 -11.93 16.62 18.11
C LEU A 442 -11.98 16.24 16.64
N ILE A 443 -11.00 16.67 15.83
CA ILE A 443 -10.90 16.35 14.41
C ILE A 443 -10.89 14.84 14.18
N VAL A 444 -10.05 14.10 14.91
CA VAL A 444 -9.93 12.64 14.75
C VAL A 444 -11.19 11.91 15.23
N VAL A 445 -11.77 12.34 16.36
CA VAL A 445 -13.01 11.74 16.91
C VAL A 445 -14.18 11.96 15.96
N VAL A 446 -14.36 13.17 15.43
CA VAL A 446 -15.44 13.47 14.46
C VAL A 446 -15.25 12.65 13.17
N ASN A 447 -14.04 12.62 12.61
CA ASN A 447 -13.73 11.77 11.46
C ASN A 447 -14.08 10.30 11.73
N ALA A 448 -13.68 9.79 12.88
CA ALA A 448 -13.93 8.39 13.25
C ALA A 448 -15.42 8.12 13.41
N ILE A 449 -16.17 8.98 14.09
CA ILE A 449 -17.63 8.80 14.28
C ILE A 449 -18.33 8.77 12.93
N VAL A 450 -18.07 9.74 12.06
CA VAL A 450 -18.73 9.83 10.74
C VAL A 450 -18.37 8.63 9.87
N LEU A 451 -17.07 8.28 9.79
CA LEU A 451 -16.60 7.17 8.98
C LEU A 451 -17.12 5.82 9.48
N LEU A 452 -17.00 5.54 10.78
CA LEU A 452 -17.38 4.24 11.36
C LEU A 452 -18.91 4.04 11.38
N ALA A 453 -19.67 5.09 11.72
CA ALA A 453 -21.12 5.04 11.66
C ALA A 453 -21.62 4.87 10.22
N GLY A 454 -21.07 5.64 9.28
CA GLY A 454 -21.37 5.54 7.87
C GLY A 454 -20.98 4.19 7.28
N ALA A 455 -19.80 3.66 7.61
CA ALA A 455 -19.32 2.34 7.16
C ALA A 455 -20.25 1.22 7.64
N ARG A 456 -20.69 1.27 8.91
CA ARG A 456 -21.69 0.33 9.45
C ARG A 456 -23.03 0.41 8.71
N TRP A 457 -23.49 1.62 8.41
CA TRP A 457 -24.74 1.84 7.67
C TRP A 457 -24.65 1.30 6.23
N VAL A 458 -23.52 1.53 5.56
CA VAL A 458 -23.25 1.01 4.20
C VAL A 458 -23.05 -0.52 4.18
N GLY A 459 -22.81 -1.16 5.33
CA GLY A 459 -22.59 -2.61 5.44
C GLY A 459 -21.15 -3.04 5.22
N VAL A 460 -20.19 -2.22 5.63
CA VAL A 460 -18.75 -2.53 5.68
C VAL A 460 -18.41 -3.06 7.07
N SER A 461 -17.59 -4.12 7.20
CA SER A 461 -17.20 -4.70 8.49
C SER A 461 -16.39 -3.75 9.37
N ALA A 462 -16.33 -4.05 10.69
CA ALA A 462 -15.53 -3.29 11.64
C ALA A 462 -14.05 -3.26 11.27
N GLN A 463 -13.51 -4.40 10.85
CA GLN A 463 -12.11 -4.54 10.44
C GLN A 463 -11.78 -3.66 9.24
N ARG A 464 -12.64 -3.69 8.22
CA ARG A 464 -12.45 -2.89 7.02
C ARG A 464 -12.66 -1.40 7.28
N ALA A 465 -13.64 -1.03 8.10
CA ALA A 465 -13.85 0.35 8.54
C ALA A 465 -12.67 0.88 9.36
N SER A 466 -12.09 0.04 10.24
CA SER A 466 -10.85 0.37 10.98
C SER A 466 -9.65 0.56 10.04
N GLY A 467 -9.52 -0.27 9.00
CA GLY A 467 -8.53 -0.08 7.93
C GLY A 467 -8.77 1.22 7.15
N GLY A 468 -10.04 1.55 6.86
CA GLY A 468 -10.43 2.83 6.25
C GLY A 468 -10.04 4.04 7.10
N LEU A 469 -10.25 3.97 8.42
CA LEU A 469 -9.84 5.01 9.35
C LEU A 469 -8.30 5.15 9.42
N ALA A 470 -7.58 4.02 9.47
CA ALA A 470 -6.12 4.02 9.43
C ALA A 470 -5.58 4.65 8.14
N GLY A 471 -6.22 4.37 7.00
CA GLY A 471 -5.90 4.97 5.71
C GLY A 471 -6.24 6.47 5.63
N LEU A 472 -7.37 6.88 6.19
CA LEU A 472 -7.79 8.27 6.24
C LEU A 472 -6.83 9.12 7.08
N VAL A 473 -6.37 8.61 8.24
CA VAL A 473 -5.35 9.27 9.05
C VAL A 473 -3.96 9.17 8.42
N GLY A 474 -3.73 8.19 7.52
CA GLY A 474 -2.49 8.07 6.75
C GLY A 474 -1.27 7.57 7.53
N GLN A 475 -1.43 7.15 8.80
CA GLN A 475 -0.32 6.72 9.64
C GLN A 475 -0.13 5.19 9.61
N PRO A 476 1.01 4.69 9.10
CA PRO A 476 1.26 3.25 9.01
C PRO A 476 1.21 2.51 10.35
N ALA A 477 1.56 3.17 11.45
CA ALA A 477 1.51 2.58 12.78
C ALA A 477 0.10 2.17 13.21
N ILE A 478 -0.93 2.92 12.79
CA ILE A 478 -2.34 2.61 13.10
C ILE A 478 -2.76 1.33 12.37
N LEU A 479 -2.36 1.20 11.09
CA LEU A 479 -2.65 0.01 10.30
C LEU A 479 -1.92 -1.22 10.86
N ALA A 480 -0.63 -1.09 11.18
CA ALA A 480 0.16 -2.17 11.79
C ALA A 480 -0.47 -2.64 13.12
N PHE A 481 -0.93 -1.70 13.96
CA PHE A 481 -1.64 -2.02 15.18
C PHE A 481 -2.97 -2.77 14.90
N ALA A 482 -3.76 -2.31 13.93
CA ALA A 482 -5.01 -2.99 13.57
C ALA A 482 -4.76 -4.43 13.09
N LEU A 483 -3.70 -4.67 12.32
CA LEU A 483 -3.31 -6.01 11.83
C LEU A 483 -2.79 -6.92 12.95
N SER A 484 -2.12 -6.37 13.97
CA SER A 484 -1.61 -7.16 15.12
C SER A 484 -2.70 -7.69 16.05
N LYS A 485 -3.95 -7.25 15.90
CA LYS A 485 -5.11 -7.65 16.70
C LYS A 485 -5.99 -8.72 16.03
N ARG A 486 -5.54 -9.27 14.91
CA ARG A 486 -6.21 -10.39 14.21
C ARG A 486 -5.81 -11.74 14.74
#